data_460aa73eb77405db2442b3c76c987169
#
_entry.id   460aa73eb77405db2442b3c76c987169
#
_cell.length_a   1.000
_cell.length_b   1.000
_cell.length_c   1.000
_cell.angle_alpha   90.00
_cell.angle_beta   90.00
_cell.angle_gamma   90.00
#
_symmetry.space_group_name_H-M   'P 1'
#
loop_
_entity.id
_entity.type
_entity.pdbx_description
1 polymer ?
#
loop_
_entity_poly.entity_id
_entity_poly.type
_entity_poly.pdbx_seq_one_letter_code
_entity_poly.pdbx_strand_id
1 'polypeptide(L)'
;MKSNIYVGGGRAHGPKPRCYDMKLNKKVKQLARVSALSYKAQENKIVLVEPFAMEAPKTKEFLNILSAIKAGDRKVLFVLPENSANIYLSSRNLEQVKVISVNEINTYTIMNAHSMVLVDGVQDILASRVRR
;
A
#
# COMPACT_ATOMS: atom_id res chain seq x y z
N MET A 1 48.95 10.27 13.31
CA MET A 1 48.24 10.26 11.99
C MET A 1 48.98 9.28 11.08
N LYS A 2 48.31 8.28 10.50
CA LYS A 2 48.91 7.32 9.55
C LYS A 2 48.79 7.86 8.13
N SER A 3 49.88 8.01 7.41
CA SER A 3 49.88 8.44 6.01
C SER A 3 49.19 7.41 5.11
N ASN A 4 48.59 7.90 4.04
CA ASN A 4 47.90 7.05 3.03
C ASN A 4 48.82 6.09 2.29
N ILE A 5 50.13 6.32 2.34
CA ILE A 5 51.16 5.53 1.65
C ILE A 5 51.51 4.25 2.41
N TYR A 6 51.26 4.22 3.73
CA TYR A 6 51.60 3.04 4.55
C TYR A 6 50.59 1.94 4.47
N VAL A 7 51.05 0.68 4.55
CA VAL A 7 50.17 -0.49 4.74
C VAL A 7 49.34 -0.31 6.02
N GLY A 8 48.01 -0.33 5.88
CA GLY A 8 47.11 0.00 6.99
C GLY A 8 47.02 1.49 7.34
N GLY A 9 47.47 2.37 6.42
CA GLY A 9 47.34 3.82 6.52
C GLY A 9 45.94 4.36 6.30
N GLY A 10 45.79 5.70 6.32
CA GLY A 10 44.53 6.37 6.06
C GLY A 10 44.03 6.20 4.63
N ARG A 11 42.71 6.27 4.39
CA ARG A 11 42.09 6.20 3.08
C ARG A 11 42.11 7.55 2.38
N ALA A 12 42.78 7.67 1.23
CA ALA A 12 42.87 8.93 0.46
C ALA A 12 41.54 9.27 -0.24
N HIS A 13 40.90 8.26 -0.88
CA HIS A 13 39.63 8.40 -1.61
C HIS A 13 38.61 7.43 -1.04
N GLY A 14 38.15 7.70 0.19
CA GLY A 14 37.11 6.87 0.82
C GLY A 14 35.72 7.12 0.20
N PRO A 15 34.77 6.21 0.46
CA PRO A 15 33.39 6.41 0.05
C PRO A 15 32.83 7.68 0.71
N LYS A 16 32.20 8.54 -0.11
CA LYS A 16 31.50 9.73 0.36
C LYS A 16 30.01 9.45 0.40
N PRO A 17 29.25 9.97 1.39
CA PRO A 17 27.82 9.90 1.40
C PRO A 17 27.26 10.47 0.09
N ARG A 18 26.40 9.71 -0.61
CA ARG A 18 25.76 10.16 -1.84
C ARG A 18 24.37 9.53 -1.96
N CYS A 19 23.45 10.17 -2.66
CA CYS A 19 22.16 9.61 -2.98
C CYS A 19 22.31 8.52 -4.05
N TYR A 20 21.60 7.38 -3.84
CA TYR A 20 21.53 6.26 -4.77
C TYR A 20 20.16 6.19 -5.44
N ASP A 21 19.53 7.33 -5.69
CA ASP A 21 18.19 7.40 -6.26
C ASP A 21 18.18 6.90 -7.70
N MET A 22 17.47 5.80 -7.91
CA MET A 22 17.20 5.27 -9.24
C MET A 22 15.78 5.64 -9.67
N LYS A 23 15.67 6.43 -10.73
CA LYS A 23 14.39 6.83 -11.29
C LYS A 23 13.83 5.75 -12.21
N LEU A 24 12.62 5.27 -11.91
CA LEU A 24 11.85 4.36 -12.76
C LEU A 24 10.88 5.11 -13.68
N ASN A 25 10.73 4.62 -14.90
CA ASN A 25 9.80 5.18 -15.88
C ASN A 25 8.34 4.99 -15.44
N LYS A 26 7.45 5.91 -15.82
CA LYS A 26 6.02 5.86 -15.47
C LYS A 26 5.34 4.56 -15.93
N LYS A 27 5.62 4.11 -17.16
CA LYS A 27 5.06 2.87 -17.73
C LYS A 27 5.46 1.64 -16.93
N VAL A 28 6.72 1.56 -16.46
CA VAL A 28 7.20 0.43 -15.66
C VAL A 28 6.48 0.39 -14.30
N LYS A 29 6.30 1.54 -13.64
CA LYS A 29 5.54 1.63 -12.38
C LYS A 29 4.07 1.24 -12.56
N GLN A 30 3.47 1.57 -13.70
CA GLN A 30 2.10 1.19 -14.03
C GLN A 30 2.00 -0.32 -14.26
N LEU A 31 2.89 -0.89 -15.07
CA LEU A 31 2.94 -2.34 -15.34
C LEU A 31 3.10 -3.14 -14.03
N ALA A 32 3.97 -2.70 -13.13
CA ALA A 32 4.15 -3.34 -11.83
C ALA A 32 2.87 -3.33 -10.98
N ARG A 33 2.10 -2.23 -10.98
CA ARG A 33 0.80 -2.16 -10.26
C ARG A 33 -0.23 -3.10 -10.88
N VAL A 34 -0.34 -3.13 -12.19
CA VAL A 34 -1.26 -4.02 -12.91
C VAL A 34 -0.92 -5.47 -12.62
N SER A 35 0.35 -5.85 -12.69
CA SER A 35 0.83 -7.19 -12.37
C SER A 35 0.47 -7.59 -10.92
N ALA A 36 0.68 -6.69 -9.95
CA ALA A 36 0.32 -6.97 -8.56
C ALA A 36 -1.19 -7.17 -8.36
N LEU A 37 -2.04 -6.38 -9.03
CA LEU A 37 -3.49 -6.57 -9.02
C LEU A 37 -3.91 -7.88 -9.67
N SER A 38 -3.29 -8.26 -10.78
CA SER A 38 -3.56 -9.53 -11.46
C SER A 38 -3.25 -10.74 -10.57
N TYR A 39 -2.15 -10.73 -9.82
CA TYR A 39 -1.87 -11.78 -8.84
C TYR A 39 -2.94 -11.87 -7.75
N LYS A 40 -3.39 -10.72 -7.21
CA LYS A 40 -4.47 -10.71 -6.20
C LYS A 40 -5.78 -11.24 -6.75
N ALA A 41 -6.11 -10.94 -8.02
CA ALA A 41 -7.30 -11.46 -8.68
C ALA A 41 -7.20 -12.99 -8.91
N GLN A 42 -6.06 -13.49 -9.37
CA GLN A 42 -5.82 -14.93 -9.57
C GLN A 42 -5.91 -15.73 -8.25
N GLU A 43 -5.46 -15.14 -7.15
CA GLU A 43 -5.53 -15.74 -5.83
C GLU A 43 -6.92 -15.63 -5.17
N ASN A 44 -7.91 -15.01 -5.82
CA ASN A 44 -9.25 -14.72 -5.29
C ASN A 44 -9.20 -13.97 -3.95
N LYS A 45 -8.25 -13.04 -3.79
CA LYS A 45 -8.03 -12.26 -2.57
C LYS A 45 -8.59 -10.84 -2.66
N ILE A 46 -9.47 -10.58 -3.62
CA ILE A 46 -10.16 -9.30 -3.78
C ILE A 46 -11.61 -9.49 -3.37
N VAL A 47 -12.07 -8.66 -2.43
CA VAL A 47 -13.45 -8.63 -1.95
C VAL A 47 -14.05 -7.29 -2.31
N LEU A 48 -15.24 -7.28 -2.89
CA LEU A 48 -16.01 -6.07 -3.16
C LEU A 48 -17.00 -5.84 -2.03
N VAL A 49 -17.11 -4.61 -1.57
CA VAL A 49 -18.00 -4.21 -0.48
C VAL A 49 -18.78 -2.98 -0.91
N GLU A 50 -20.05 -2.95 -0.55
CA GLU A 50 -20.90 -1.78 -0.77
C GLU A 50 -20.35 -0.54 -0.02
N PRO A 51 -20.65 0.67 -0.51
CA PRO A 51 -20.21 1.89 0.17
C PRO A 51 -20.84 1.95 1.55
N PHE A 52 -20.01 2.21 2.53
CA PHE A 52 -20.44 2.42 3.91
C PHE A 52 -19.89 3.74 4.45
N ALA A 53 -20.67 4.42 5.25
CA ALA A 53 -20.26 5.64 5.93
C ALA A 53 -20.25 5.39 7.44
N MET A 54 -19.29 6.02 8.13
CA MET A 54 -19.23 6.03 9.59
C MET A 54 -19.52 7.46 10.07
N GLU A 55 -20.53 7.64 10.89
CA GLU A 55 -20.89 8.93 11.46
C GLU A 55 -19.85 9.41 12.47
N ALA A 56 -19.32 8.48 13.27
CA ALA A 56 -18.28 8.75 14.27
C ALA A 56 -17.10 7.78 14.13
N PRO A 57 -15.87 8.21 14.45
CA PRO A 57 -14.69 7.34 14.39
C PRO A 57 -14.70 6.36 15.59
N LYS A 58 -15.13 5.12 15.35
CA LYS A 58 -15.18 4.04 16.35
C LYS A 58 -14.50 2.77 15.86
N THR A 59 -13.46 2.34 16.54
CA THR A 59 -12.71 1.12 16.19
C THR A 59 -13.55 -0.16 16.32
N LYS A 60 -14.48 -0.22 17.29
CA LYS A 60 -15.35 -1.38 17.50
C LYS A 60 -16.30 -1.62 16.32
N GLU A 61 -16.88 -0.57 15.76
CA GLU A 61 -17.76 -0.69 14.58
C GLU A 61 -16.96 -1.17 13.37
N PHE A 62 -15.74 -0.66 13.20
CA PHE A 62 -14.85 -1.09 12.13
C PHE A 62 -14.43 -2.57 12.28
N LEU A 63 -14.16 -3.04 13.49
CA LEU A 63 -13.88 -4.45 13.77
C LEU A 63 -15.07 -5.37 13.44
N ASN A 64 -16.30 -4.93 13.70
CA ASN A 64 -17.49 -5.68 13.30
C ASN A 64 -17.58 -5.84 11.77
N ILE A 65 -17.24 -4.79 11.01
CA ILE A 65 -17.18 -4.85 9.55
C ILE A 65 -16.10 -5.84 9.08
N LEU A 66 -14.91 -5.79 9.69
CA LEU A 66 -13.81 -6.73 9.39
C LEU A 66 -14.20 -8.18 9.65
N SER A 67 -14.87 -8.45 10.77
CA SER A 67 -15.32 -9.80 11.12
C SER A 67 -16.39 -10.30 10.15
N ALA A 68 -17.30 -9.45 9.69
CA ALA A 68 -18.32 -9.78 8.69
C ALA A 68 -17.68 -10.17 7.34
N ILE A 69 -16.61 -9.50 6.94
CA ILE A 69 -15.86 -9.79 5.71
C ILE A 69 -14.95 -11.04 5.86
N LYS A 70 -14.79 -11.57 7.09
CA LYS A 70 -13.86 -12.67 7.42
C LYS A 70 -12.39 -12.37 7.06
N ALA A 71 -12.01 -11.11 7.18
CA ALA A 71 -10.69 -10.61 6.80
C ALA A 71 -9.79 -10.25 7.99
N GLY A 72 -10.24 -10.53 9.23
CA GLY A 72 -9.61 -10.04 10.45
C GLY A 72 -8.26 -10.68 10.84
N ASP A 73 -7.92 -11.86 10.33
CA ASP A 73 -6.75 -12.62 10.81
C ASP A 73 -5.43 -12.27 10.11
N ARG A 74 -5.47 -11.54 9.02
CA ARG A 74 -4.30 -11.24 8.20
C ARG A 74 -4.31 -9.78 7.74
N LYS A 75 -3.19 -9.33 7.17
CA LYS A 75 -3.07 -7.96 6.65
C LYS A 75 -4.09 -7.68 5.55
N VAL A 76 -4.93 -6.69 5.77
CA VAL A 76 -6.00 -6.27 4.87
C VAL A 76 -5.77 -4.85 4.38
N LEU A 77 -5.95 -4.66 3.09
CA LEU A 77 -5.89 -3.35 2.45
C LEU A 77 -7.31 -2.92 2.07
N PHE A 78 -7.80 -1.87 2.70
CA PHE A 78 -9.03 -1.20 2.29
C PHE A 78 -8.74 -0.10 1.29
N VAL A 79 -9.41 -0.12 0.16
CA VAL A 79 -9.30 0.92 -0.85
C VAL A 79 -10.64 1.64 -0.98
N LEU A 80 -10.60 2.94 -0.69
CA LEU A 80 -11.76 3.81 -0.76
C LEU A 80 -11.71 4.65 -2.05
N PRO A 81 -12.86 5.01 -2.63
CA PRO A 81 -12.90 5.94 -3.79
C PRO A 81 -12.37 7.31 -3.39
N GLU A 82 -12.74 7.80 -2.23
CA GLU A 82 -12.31 9.07 -1.64
C GLU A 82 -11.83 8.90 -0.21
N ASN A 83 -11.07 9.88 0.28
CA ASN A 83 -10.59 9.87 1.65
C ASN A 83 -11.73 10.15 2.63
N SER A 84 -12.03 9.19 3.50
CA SER A 84 -12.96 9.35 4.63
C SER A 84 -12.17 9.45 5.94
N ALA A 85 -12.21 10.62 6.58
CA ALA A 85 -11.50 10.85 7.84
C ALA A 85 -11.98 9.90 8.95
N ASN A 86 -13.29 9.65 9.06
CA ASN A 86 -13.85 8.79 10.09
C ASN A 86 -13.41 7.33 9.94
N ILE A 87 -13.39 6.80 8.71
CA ILE A 87 -12.93 5.44 8.42
C ILE A 87 -11.43 5.32 8.71
N TYR A 88 -10.63 6.31 8.29
CA TYR A 88 -9.19 6.33 8.55
C TYR A 88 -8.89 6.35 10.06
N LEU A 89 -9.54 7.24 10.82
CA LEU A 89 -9.34 7.33 12.27
C LEU A 89 -9.78 6.06 13.01
N SER A 90 -10.81 5.38 12.53
CA SER A 90 -11.31 4.13 13.10
C SER A 90 -10.36 2.95 12.86
N SER A 91 -9.65 2.96 11.73
CA SER A 91 -8.79 1.84 11.29
C SER A 91 -7.33 1.97 11.70
N ARG A 92 -6.80 3.19 11.89
CA ARG A 92 -5.35 3.42 12.05
C ARG A 92 -4.71 2.73 13.26
N ASN A 93 -5.50 2.44 14.31
CA ASN A 93 -5.01 1.72 15.49
C ASN A 93 -4.88 0.22 15.28
N LEU A 94 -5.42 -0.32 14.18
CA LEU A 94 -5.39 -1.75 13.88
C LEU A 94 -4.15 -2.06 13.04
N GLU A 95 -3.21 -2.84 13.59
CA GLU A 95 -1.91 -3.14 12.96
C GLU A 95 -2.05 -3.88 11.63
N GLN A 96 -3.09 -4.70 11.49
CA GLN A 96 -3.29 -5.55 10.32
C GLN A 96 -4.10 -4.86 9.21
N VAL A 97 -4.62 -3.67 9.45
CA VAL A 97 -5.48 -2.97 8.50
C VAL A 97 -4.81 -1.70 8.01
N LYS A 98 -4.81 -1.55 6.70
CA LYS A 98 -4.40 -0.30 6.07
C LYS A 98 -5.52 0.22 5.18
N VAL A 99 -5.95 1.45 5.43
CA VAL A 99 -6.94 2.16 4.61
C VAL A 99 -6.21 3.17 3.75
N ILE A 100 -6.49 3.17 2.46
CA ILE A 100 -5.94 4.11 1.48
C ILE A 100 -7.02 4.56 0.49
N SER A 101 -6.81 5.71 -0.11
CA SER A 101 -7.60 6.12 -1.28
C SER A 101 -7.06 5.47 -2.56
N VAL A 102 -7.89 5.43 -3.60
CA VAL A 102 -7.48 4.93 -4.94
C VAL A 102 -6.25 5.68 -5.47
N ASN A 103 -6.07 6.95 -5.07
CA ASN A 103 -4.95 7.78 -5.52
C ASN A 103 -3.60 7.33 -4.95
N GLU A 104 -3.61 6.75 -3.76
CA GLU A 104 -2.41 6.37 -3.00
C GLU A 104 -1.99 4.91 -3.24
N ILE A 105 -2.75 4.17 -4.05
CA ILE A 105 -2.45 2.76 -4.31
C ILE A 105 -1.10 2.60 -5.00
N ASN A 106 -0.25 1.78 -4.42
CA ASN A 106 1.07 1.45 -4.94
C ASN A 106 1.35 -0.05 -4.89
N THR A 107 2.33 -0.51 -5.64
CA THR A 107 2.69 -1.93 -5.75
C THR A 107 3.02 -2.54 -4.39
N TYR A 108 3.73 -1.81 -3.53
CA TYR A 108 4.10 -2.29 -2.20
C TYR A 108 2.87 -2.55 -1.33
N THR A 109 1.91 -1.61 -1.28
CA THR A 109 0.71 -1.77 -0.46
C THR A 109 -0.15 -2.95 -0.93
N ILE A 110 -0.25 -3.17 -2.24
CA ILE A 110 -0.97 -4.32 -2.81
C ILE A 110 -0.31 -5.63 -2.42
N MET A 111 1.01 -5.73 -2.58
CA MET A 111 1.75 -6.97 -2.31
C MET A 111 1.87 -7.29 -0.82
N ASN A 112 2.00 -6.27 0.04
CA ASN A 112 2.11 -6.44 1.48
C ASN A 112 0.80 -6.93 2.13
N ALA A 113 -0.35 -6.60 1.54
CA ALA A 113 -1.65 -7.06 2.02
C ALA A 113 -1.89 -8.52 1.61
N HIS A 114 -2.50 -9.31 2.48
CA HIS A 114 -2.97 -10.65 2.15
C HIS A 114 -4.25 -10.57 1.31
N SER A 115 -5.22 -9.82 1.76
CA SER A 115 -6.49 -9.59 1.08
C SER A 115 -6.71 -8.10 0.81
N MET A 116 -7.47 -7.80 -0.22
CA MET A 116 -7.78 -6.46 -0.66
C MET A 116 -9.28 -6.26 -0.70
N VAL A 117 -9.77 -5.26 0.01
CA VAL A 117 -11.18 -4.89 0.05
C VAL A 117 -11.37 -3.62 -0.77
N LEU A 118 -12.13 -3.72 -1.83
CA LEU A 118 -12.50 -2.59 -2.69
C LEU A 118 -13.93 -2.15 -2.34
N VAL A 119 -14.08 -0.89 -2.00
CA VAL A 119 -15.40 -0.29 -1.88
C VAL A 119 -15.92 0.03 -3.28
N ASP A 120 -17.20 -0.12 -3.50
CA ASP A 120 -17.83 0.13 -4.80
C ASP A 120 -17.46 1.51 -5.38
N GLY A 121 -17.34 1.58 -6.71
CA GLY A 121 -16.81 2.74 -7.43
C GLY A 121 -15.28 2.78 -7.57
N VAL A 122 -14.52 2.05 -6.74
CA VAL A 122 -13.06 1.95 -6.85
C VAL A 122 -12.65 1.19 -8.12
N GLN A 123 -13.39 0.16 -8.51
CA GLN A 123 -13.12 -0.68 -9.66
C GLN A 123 -13.07 0.12 -10.97
N ASP A 124 -14.01 1.04 -11.17
CA ASP A 124 -14.11 1.85 -12.38
C ASP A 124 -12.93 2.83 -12.48
N ILE A 125 -12.56 3.43 -11.35
CA ILE A 125 -11.42 4.33 -11.25
C ILE A 125 -10.12 3.57 -11.53
N LEU A 126 -9.93 2.37 -10.97
CA LEU A 126 -8.76 1.52 -11.25
C LEU A 126 -8.70 1.10 -12.71
N ALA A 127 -9.82 0.65 -13.29
CA ALA A 127 -9.89 0.27 -14.71
C ALA A 127 -9.51 1.42 -15.64
N SER A 128 -9.96 2.64 -15.35
CA SER A 128 -9.60 3.83 -16.13
C SER A 128 -8.09 4.16 -16.06
N ARG A 129 -7.43 3.86 -14.95
CA ARG A 129 -5.99 4.10 -14.75
C ARG A 129 -5.09 3.03 -15.36
N VAL A 130 -5.59 1.81 -15.46
CA VAL A 130 -4.89 0.69 -16.10
C VAL A 130 -4.83 0.88 -17.62
N ARG A 131 -5.87 1.49 -18.21
CA ARG A 131 -5.96 1.74 -19.66
C ARG A 131 -5.12 2.90 -20.17
N ARG A 132 -4.65 3.81 -19.30
CA ARG A 132 -3.78 4.95 -19.65
C ARG A 132 -2.30 4.59 -19.55
#